data_69003bbcd02560a6da9a7888fe665b36
#
_entry.id   69003bbcd02560a6da9a7888fe665b36
#
_cell.length_a   1.000
_cell.length_b   1.000
_cell.length_c   1.000
_cell.angle_alpha   90.00
_cell.angle_beta   90.00
_cell.angle_gamma   90.00
#
_symmetry.space_group_name_H-M   'P 1'
#
loop_
_entity.id
_entity.type
_entity.pdbx_description
1 polymer ?
#
loop_
_entity_poly.entity_id
_entity_poly.type
_entity_poly.pdbx_seq_one_letter_code
_entity_poly.pdbx_strand_id
1 'polypeptide(L)'
;MLISASFFWSDAINAFMFNHGLITPTLMDVMMLTGLNIHASDRPFQLLEKASFKIETKSIGGWKGDINKNMKTGSVSAREHAVFLNMWLEKFIFGGKTIGPTNNNLKLAETLANGKLVPLGKHLLGSFYHLLHQVSIRLRNNQPITNLGGPWWFIQLWLHIYILKTMVVDLSEMKFPSEEFSEEEEMTTTDALPSAKLL
;
A
#
# COMPACT_ATOMS: atom_id res chain seq x y z
N MET A 1 4.55 -10.79 -11.88
CA MET A 1 4.74 -11.50 -10.60
C MET A 1 3.47 -11.53 -9.73
N LEU A 2 2.89 -10.41 -9.29
CA LEU A 2 1.71 -10.43 -8.39
C LEU A 2 0.48 -11.13 -8.99
N ILE A 3 0.12 -10.81 -10.22
CA ILE A 3 -1.00 -11.46 -10.91
C ILE A 3 -0.73 -12.95 -11.08
N SER A 4 0.49 -13.33 -11.47
CA SER A 4 0.86 -14.75 -11.62
C SER A 4 0.77 -15.51 -10.30
N ALA A 5 1.20 -14.91 -9.19
CA ALA A 5 1.07 -15.52 -7.87
C ALA A 5 -0.41 -15.71 -7.45
N SER A 6 -1.29 -14.80 -7.86
CA SER A 6 -2.72 -14.89 -7.53
C SER A 6 -3.42 -16.13 -8.10
N PHE A 7 -2.88 -16.73 -9.17
CA PHE A 7 -3.41 -18.00 -9.70
C PHE A 7 -3.19 -19.18 -8.76
N PHE A 8 -2.22 -19.09 -7.85
CA PHE A 8 -1.93 -20.12 -6.85
C PHE A 8 -2.73 -19.92 -5.55
N TRP A 9 -3.51 -18.85 -5.45
CA TRP A 9 -4.33 -18.61 -4.26
C TRP A 9 -5.59 -19.46 -4.26
N SER A 10 -5.80 -20.18 -3.18
CA SER A 10 -7.05 -20.91 -2.89
C SER A 10 -7.86 -20.17 -1.85
N ASP A 11 -9.03 -19.69 -2.23
CA ASP A 11 -9.97 -19.04 -1.32
C ASP A 11 -10.69 -19.99 -0.37
N ALA A 12 -10.67 -21.30 -0.66
CA ALA A 12 -11.24 -22.31 0.21
C ALA A 12 -10.42 -22.54 1.49
N ILE A 13 -9.09 -22.42 1.37
CA ILE A 13 -8.16 -22.64 2.47
C ILE A 13 -7.39 -21.38 2.88
N ASN A 14 -7.63 -20.26 2.19
CA ASN A 14 -6.94 -18.97 2.39
C ASN A 14 -5.40 -19.11 2.38
N ALA A 15 -4.87 -19.82 1.39
CA ALA A 15 -3.43 -20.05 1.24
C ALA A 15 -3.01 -20.13 -0.23
N PHE A 16 -1.76 -19.84 -0.48
CA PHE A 16 -1.12 -20.10 -1.76
C PHE A 16 -0.72 -21.59 -1.82
N MET A 17 -1.05 -22.22 -2.94
CA MET A 17 -0.72 -23.62 -3.23
C MET A 17 0.49 -23.69 -4.15
N PHE A 18 1.70 -23.63 -3.61
CA PHE A 18 2.91 -23.80 -4.38
C PHE A 18 3.39 -25.25 -4.36
N ASN A 19 4.29 -25.61 -5.26
CA ASN A 19 4.86 -26.96 -5.33
C ASN A 19 5.52 -27.43 -4.02
N HIS A 20 6.00 -26.48 -3.21
CA HIS A 20 6.66 -26.76 -1.93
C HIS A 20 5.70 -26.83 -0.74
N GLY A 21 4.39 -26.65 -0.99
CA GLY A 21 3.37 -26.71 0.04
C GLY A 21 2.49 -25.46 0.12
N LEU A 22 1.69 -25.42 1.17
CA LEU A 22 0.75 -24.34 1.45
C LEU A 22 1.45 -23.25 2.24
N ILE A 23 1.37 -22.03 1.77
CA ILE A 23 1.86 -20.86 2.51
C ILE A 23 0.83 -19.75 2.53
N THR A 24 0.71 -19.06 3.65
CA THR A 24 -0.19 -17.92 3.82
C THR A 24 0.41 -16.90 4.78
N PRO A 25 0.21 -15.60 4.55
CA PRO A 25 0.62 -14.59 5.51
C PRO A 25 -0.12 -14.76 6.84
N THR A 26 0.61 -14.56 7.92
CA THR A 26 0.10 -14.62 9.28
C THR A 26 0.14 -13.25 9.94
N LEU A 27 -0.47 -13.11 11.12
CA LEU A 27 -0.34 -11.88 11.93
C LEU A 27 1.11 -11.63 12.34
N MET A 28 1.90 -12.69 12.53
CA MET A 28 3.33 -12.57 12.83
C MET A 28 4.07 -11.94 11.65
N ASP A 29 3.79 -12.38 10.43
CA ASP A 29 4.39 -11.78 9.22
C ASP A 29 4.04 -10.29 9.11
N VAL A 30 2.77 -9.94 9.34
CA VAL A 30 2.35 -8.53 9.33
C VAL A 30 3.14 -7.74 10.36
N MET A 31 3.24 -8.23 11.59
CA MET A 31 3.98 -7.55 12.65
C MET A 31 5.46 -7.39 12.30
N MET A 32 6.10 -8.46 11.83
CA MET A 32 7.52 -8.48 11.50
C MET A 32 7.88 -7.57 10.32
N LEU A 33 7.01 -7.52 9.29
CA LEU A 33 7.26 -6.76 8.08
C LEU A 33 6.87 -5.28 8.17
N THR A 34 5.88 -4.95 9.00
CA THR A 34 5.28 -3.62 9.02
C THR A 34 5.42 -2.90 10.35
N GLY A 35 5.70 -3.60 11.43
CA GLY A 35 5.66 -3.05 12.79
C GLY A 35 4.27 -2.68 13.29
N LEU A 36 3.20 -3.00 12.54
CA LEU A 36 1.84 -2.65 12.92
C LEU A 36 1.37 -3.45 14.13
N ASN A 37 0.64 -2.78 15.02
CA ASN A 37 0.10 -3.40 16.22
C ASN A 37 -0.94 -4.47 15.87
N ILE A 38 -0.79 -5.67 16.46
CA ILE A 38 -1.70 -6.81 16.30
C ILE A 38 -2.46 -7.16 17.60
N HIS A 39 -2.11 -6.52 18.73
CA HIS A 39 -2.56 -6.90 20.08
C HIS A 39 -3.62 -5.97 20.69
N ALA A 40 -4.00 -4.89 20.03
CA ALA A 40 -4.92 -3.95 20.62
C ALA A 40 -6.25 -4.64 20.99
N SER A 41 -6.71 -4.34 22.20
CA SER A 41 -7.87 -4.95 22.84
C SER A 41 -9.19 -4.28 22.48
N ASP A 42 -9.18 -3.26 21.62
CA ASP A 42 -10.41 -2.54 21.27
C ASP A 42 -11.41 -3.48 20.61
N ARG A 43 -12.61 -3.42 21.12
CA ARG A 43 -13.71 -4.27 20.65
C ARG A 43 -13.98 -3.95 19.17
N PRO A 44 -13.97 -4.93 18.27
CA PRO A 44 -14.21 -4.72 16.84
C PRO A 44 -15.51 -3.94 16.56
N PHE A 45 -16.50 -4.09 17.44
CA PHE A 45 -17.80 -3.42 17.32
C PHE A 45 -17.73 -1.89 17.49
N GLN A 46 -16.75 -1.35 18.20
CA GLN A 46 -16.59 0.11 18.32
C GLN A 46 -16.15 0.75 17.00
N LEU A 47 -15.51 -0.02 16.11
CA LEU A 47 -15.11 0.45 14.78
C LEU A 47 -16.28 0.43 13.77
N LEU A 48 -17.39 -0.25 14.09
CA LEU A 48 -18.63 -0.23 13.32
C LEU A 48 -19.48 1.03 13.58
N GLU A 49 -19.17 1.79 14.63
CA GLU A 49 -19.80 3.07 14.88
C GLU A 49 -19.46 4.07 13.79
N LYS A 50 -20.37 4.98 13.52
CA LYS A 50 -20.12 6.07 12.57
C LYS A 50 -19.09 7.05 13.13
N ALA A 51 -18.28 7.61 12.25
CA ALA A 51 -17.39 8.70 12.61
C ALA A 51 -18.19 9.94 13.10
N SER A 52 -17.59 10.76 13.96
CA SER A 52 -18.23 11.95 14.53
C SER A 52 -18.51 13.02 13.47
N PHE A 53 -17.78 12.98 12.36
CA PHE A 53 -17.95 13.88 11.23
C PHE A 53 -17.84 13.11 9.91
N LYS A 54 -18.12 13.80 8.80
CA LYS A 54 -17.94 13.28 7.45
C LYS A 54 -16.98 14.16 6.69
N ILE A 55 -16.20 13.53 5.82
CA ILE A 55 -15.37 14.20 4.82
C ILE A 55 -16.22 14.36 3.56
N GLU A 56 -16.12 15.51 2.92
CA GLU A 56 -16.72 15.73 1.61
C GLU A 56 -15.95 14.92 0.56
N THR A 57 -16.67 14.03 -0.11
CA THR A 57 -16.04 13.09 -1.07
C THR A 57 -16.36 13.43 -2.52
N LYS A 58 -17.41 14.23 -2.74
CA LYS A 58 -17.82 14.64 -4.08
C LYS A 58 -17.27 16.02 -4.41
N SER A 59 -16.85 16.19 -5.66
CA SER A 59 -16.37 17.49 -6.21
C SER A 59 -15.20 18.15 -5.48
N ILE A 60 -14.49 17.39 -4.64
CA ILE A 60 -13.38 17.94 -3.84
C ILE A 60 -12.06 18.06 -4.63
N GLY A 61 -11.98 17.52 -5.84
CA GLY A 61 -10.73 17.54 -6.63
C GLY A 61 -9.71 16.49 -6.19
N GLY A 62 -10.17 15.34 -5.72
CA GLY A 62 -9.33 14.24 -5.28
C GLY A 62 -8.56 14.53 -3.97
N TRP A 63 -7.45 13.85 -3.77
CA TRP A 63 -6.61 14.02 -2.56
C TRP A 63 -6.03 15.42 -2.41
N LYS A 64 -5.65 16.07 -3.52
CA LYS A 64 -5.15 17.44 -3.51
C LYS A 64 -6.19 18.43 -2.98
N GLY A 65 -7.42 18.27 -3.40
CA GLY A 65 -8.53 19.10 -2.91
C GLY A 65 -8.84 18.86 -1.44
N ASP A 66 -8.76 17.59 -0.99
CA ASP A 66 -8.95 17.22 0.41
C ASP A 66 -7.88 17.87 1.32
N ILE A 67 -6.63 17.80 0.91
CA ILE A 67 -5.50 18.46 1.60
C ILE A 67 -5.75 19.96 1.69
N ASN A 68 -6.04 20.63 0.58
CA ASN A 68 -6.26 22.08 0.55
C ASN A 68 -7.43 22.54 1.41
N LYS A 69 -8.48 21.69 1.52
CA LYS A 69 -9.68 22.02 2.29
C LYS A 69 -9.53 21.78 3.79
N ASN A 70 -8.85 20.72 4.18
CA ASN A 70 -8.81 20.24 5.55
C ASN A 70 -7.49 20.55 6.27
N MET A 71 -6.38 20.74 5.55
CA MET A 71 -5.07 21.05 6.14
C MET A 71 -4.85 22.56 6.11
N LYS A 72 -4.67 23.15 7.29
CA LYS A 72 -4.50 24.59 7.49
C LYS A 72 -3.07 24.90 7.92
N THR A 73 -2.69 26.17 7.81
CA THR A 73 -1.44 26.69 8.38
C THR A 73 -1.69 27.04 9.86
N GLY A 74 -0.88 26.49 10.76
CA GLY A 74 -0.98 26.74 12.20
C GLY A 74 -0.97 25.46 13.03
N SER A 75 -1.62 25.49 14.20
CA SER A 75 -1.72 24.31 15.06
C SER A 75 -2.66 23.26 14.46
N VAL A 76 -2.21 22.01 14.42
CA VAL A 76 -3.00 20.89 13.88
C VAL A 76 -4.21 20.62 14.77
N SER A 77 -5.40 20.70 14.21
CA SER A 77 -6.64 20.34 14.90
C SER A 77 -6.85 18.83 14.93
N ALA A 78 -7.63 18.32 15.91
CA ALA A 78 -7.97 16.89 15.99
C ALA A 78 -8.68 16.40 14.71
N ARG A 79 -9.51 17.25 14.09
CA ARG A 79 -10.17 16.94 12.82
C ARG A 79 -9.16 16.82 11.68
N GLU A 80 -8.25 17.75 11.57
CA GLU A 80 -7.18 17.75 10.55
C GLU A 80 -6.30 16.51 10.68
N HIS A 81 -5.91 16.15 11.92
CA HIS A 81 -5.15 14.93 12.19
C HIS A 81 -5.93 13.68 11.77
N ALA A 82 -7.23 13.59 12.09
CA ALA A 82 -8.06 12.46 11.67
C ALA A 82 -8.21 12.38 10.14
N VAL A 83 -8.35 13.50 9.43
CA VAL A 83 -8.41 13.54 7.97
C VAL A 83 -7.09 13.08 7.36
N PHE A 84 -5.96 13.54 7.89
CA PHE A 84 -4.63 13.09 7.45
C PHE A 84 -4.46 11.58 7.64
N LEU A 85 -4.83 11.05 8.81
CA LEU A 85 -4.76 9.62 9.09
C LEU A 85 -5.71 8.82 8.18
N ASN A 86 -6.88 9.35 7.85
CA ASN A 86 -7.78 8.70 6.89
C ASN A 86 -7.13 8.59 5.51
N MET A 87 -6.50 9.66 5.03
CA MET A 87 -5.73 9.64 3.78
C MET A 87 -4.60 8.61 3.84
N TRP A 88 -3.84 8.58 4.93
CA TRP A 88 -2.74 7.65 5.12
C TRP A 88 -3.23 6.19 5.12
N LEU A 89 -4.30 5.88 5.84
CA LEU A 89 -4.91 4.56 5.85
C LEU A 89 -5.39 4.13 4.46
N GLU A 90 -6.16 5.00 3.79
CA GLU A 90 -6.76 4.66 2.50
C GLU A 90 -5.72 4.53 1.39
N LYS A 91 -4.75 5.42 1.34
CA LYS A 91 -3.81 5.49 0.23
C LYS A 91 -2.61 4.56 0.41
N PHE A 92 -2.06 4.49 1.62
CA PHE A 92 -0.79 3.79 1.86
C PHE A 92 -0.97 2.43 2.56
N ILE A 93 -1.90 2.31 3.51
CA ILE A 93 -2.08 1.04 4.24
C ILE A 93 -2.99 0.09 3.46
N PHE A 94 -4.20 0.51 3.14
CA PHE A 94 -5.20 -0.37 2.53
C PHE A 94 -5.25 -0.28 1.01
N GLY A 95 -4.52 0.64 0.39
CA GLY A 95 -4.43 0.76 -1.07
C GLY A 95 -5.80 0.97 -1.74
N GLY A 96 -6.59 1.92 -1.26
CA GLY A 96 -7.92 2.20 -1.80
C GLY A 96 -7.88 2.50 -3.30
N LYS A 97 -8.88 2.03 -4.03
CA LYS A 97 -9.00 2.21 -5.49
C LYS A 97 -9.44 3.62 -5.91
N THR A 98 -9.94 4.41 -4.99
CA THR A 98 -10.49 5.74 -5.28
C THR A 98 -9.38 6.77 -5.47
N ILE A 99 -9.60 7.70 -6.41
CA ILE A 99 -8.66 8.81 -6.69
C ILE A 99 -8.71 9.89 -5.61
N GLY A 100 -9.73 9.86 -4.75
CA GLY A 100 -9.95 10.83 -3.67
C GLY A 100 -10.40 10.19 -2.37
N PRO A 101 -10.63 11.00 -1.34
CA PRO A 101 -11.00 10.53 -0.02
C PRO A 101 -12.34 9.81 -0.01
N THR A 102 -12.46 8.83 0.88
CA THR A 102 -13.74 8.21 1.26
C THR A 102 -13.95 8.34 2.76
N ASN A 103 -15.13 7.97 3.23
CA ASN A 103 -15.41 7.93 4.68
C ASN A 103 -15.26 6.51 5.26
N ASN A 104 -14.74 5.56 4.49
CA ASN A 104 -14.72 4.15 4.87
C ASN A 104 -13.81 3.90 6.10
N ASN A 105 -12.66 4.55 6.14
CA ASN A 105 -11.70 4.39 7.23
C ASN A 105 -11.72 5.56 8.24
N LEU A 106 -12.66 6.51 8.08
CA LEU A 106 -12.68 7.73 8.87
C LEU A 106 -12.86 7.45 10.38
N LYS A 107 -13.69 6.49 10.76
CA LYS A 107 -13.85 6.09 12.16
C LYS A 107 -12.57 5.50 12.75
N LEU A 108 -11.88 4.69 11.97
CA LEU A 108 -10.58 4.13 12.32
C LEU A 108 -9.54 5.24 12.52
N ALA A 109 -9.49 6.19 11.58
CA ALA A 109 -8.61 7.36 11.62
C ALA A 109 -8.90 8.25 12.86
N GLU A 110 -10.16 8.47 13.17
CA GLU A 110 -10.62 9.22 14.36
C GLU A 110 -10.17 8.54 15.65
N THR A 111 -10.29 7.22 15.71
CA THR A 111 -9.87 6.42 16.86
C THR A 111 -8.37 6.52 17.09
N LEU A 112 -7.58 6.46 16.00
CA LEU A 112 -6.13 6.65 16.04
C LEU A 112 -5.75 8.09 16.43
N ALA A 113 -6.44 9.10 15.87
CA ALA A 113 -6.20 10.51 16.19
C ALA A 113 -6.41 10.81 17.68
N ASN A 114 -7.32 10.09 18.33
CA ASN A 114 -7.59 10.17 19.76
C ASN A 114 -6.58 9.35 20.61
N GLY A 115 -5.50 8.84 20.03
CA GLY A 115 -4.47 8.10 20.73
C GLY A 115 -4.87 6.69 21.18
N LYS A 116 -5.98 6.16 20.69
CA LYS A 116 -6.41 4.80 21.04
C LYS A 116 -5.63 3.77 20.20
N LEU A 117 -5.25 2.68 20.86
CA LEU A 117 -4.58 1.56 20.20
C LEU A 117 -5.57 0.77 19.36
N VAL A 118 -5.31 0.67 18.07
CA VAL A 118 -6.10 -0.11 17.12
C VAL A 118 -5.24 -1.23 16.56
N PRO A 119 -5.77 -2.45 16.41
CA PRO A 119 -5.02 -3.58 15.85
C PRO A 119 -4.91 -3.47 14.33
N LEU A 120 -4.20 -2.46 13.82
CA LEU A 120 -4.05 -2.18 12.39
C LEU A 120 -3.52 -3.38 11.61
N GLY A 121 -2.64 -4.20 12.22
CA GLY A 121 -2.12 -5.40 11.60
C GLY A 121 -3.21 -6.43 11.30
N LYS A 122 -4.22 -6.57 12.17
CA LYS A 122 -5.39 -7.43 11.91
C LYS A 122 -6.22 -6.90 10.75
N HIS A 123 -6.45 -5.58 10.70
CA HIS A 123 -7.17 -4.95 9.60
C HIS A 123 -6.43 -5.09 8.28
N LEU A 124 -5.10 -4.95 8.28
CA LEU A 124 -4.28 -5.14 7.08
C LEU A 124 -4.37 -6.59 6.59
N LEU A 125 -4.24 -7.57 7.47
CA LEU A 125 -4.35 -8.99 7.10
C LEU A 125 -5.75 -9.32 6.58
N GLY A 126 -6.80 -8.81 7.23
CA GLY A 126 -8.18 -8.98 6.76
C GLY A 126 -8.39 -8.38 5.36
N SER A 127 -7.84 -7.19 5.11
CA SER A 127 -7.90 -6.54 3.80
C SER A 127 -7.12 -7.32 2.73
N PHE A 128 -6.01 -7.94 3.12
CA PHE A 128 -5.23 -8.82 2.26
C PHE A 128 -6.05 -10.05 1.81
N TYR A 129 -6.64 -10.78 2.76
CA TYR A 129 -7.47 -11.94 2.43
C TYR A 129 -8.69 -11.57 1.58
N HIS A 130 -9.33 -10.44 1.90
CA HIS A 130 -10.45 -9.94 1.12
C HIS A 130 -10.05 -9.62 -0.32
N LEU A 131 -8.89 -8.98 -0.54
CA LEU A 131 -8.36 -8.70 -1.86
C LEU A 131 -8.15 -9.99 -2.66
N LEU A 132 -7.46 -10.98 -2.09
CA LEU A 132 -7.20 -12.25 -2.79
C LEU A 132 -8.47 -13.05 -3.06
N HIS A 133 -9.45 -13.01 -2.16
CA HIS A 133 -10.76 -13.58 -2.40
C HIS A 133 -11.47 -12.92 -3.59
N GLN A 134 -11.44 -11.58 -3.69
CA GLN A 134 -11.99 -10.87 -4.85
C GLN A 134 -11.26 -11.23 -6.15
N VAL A 135 -9.93 -11.38 -6.10
CA VAL A 135 -9.14 -11.84 -7.25
C VAL A 135 -9.56 -13.23 -7.68
N SER A 136 -9.69 -14.18 -6.75
CA SER A 136 -10.16 -15.55 -7.03
C SER A 136 -11.53 -15.59 -7.71
N ILE A 137 -12.48 -14.79 -7.21
CA ILE A 137 -13.82 -14.70 -7.82
C ILE A 137 -13.71 -14.22 -9.26
N ARG A 138 -12.91 -13.19 -9.52
CA ARG A 138 -12.74 -12.66 -10.88
C ARG A 138 -12.07 -13.66 -11.81
N LEU A 139 -11.02 -14.35 -11.35
CA LEU A 139 -10.35 -15.38 -12.11
C LEU A 139 -11.30 -16.51 -12.49
N ARG A 140 -12.11 -17.01 -11.55
CA ARG A 140 -13.12 -18.04 -11.81
C ARG A 140 -14.17 -17.60 -12.83
N ASN A 141 -14.51 -16.32 -12.85
CA ASN A 141 -15.50 -15.76 -13.75
C ASN A 141 -14.88 -15.23 -15.05
N ASN A 142 -13.60 -15.51 -15.35
CA ASN A 142 -12.88 -14.98 -16.50
C ASN A 142 -12.96 -13.44 -16.61
N GLN A 143 -13.03 -12.74 -15.49
CA GLN A 143 -13.08 -11.28 -15.44
C GLN A 143 -11.67 -10.69 -15.28
N PRO A 144 -11.40 -9.51 -15.87
CA PRO A 144 -10.10 -8.87 -15.72
C PRO A 144 -9.83 -8.45 -14.27
N ILE A 145 -8.60 -8.64 -13.82
CA ILE A 145 -8.12 -8.20 -12.50
C ILE A 145 -7.71 -6.72 -12.60
N THR A 146 -8.65 -5.86 -12.89
CA THR A 146 -8.43 -4.41 -12.98
C THR A 146 -9.23 -3.69 -11.90
N ASN A 147 -8.72 -2.54 -11.45
CA ASN A 147 -9.40 -1.68 -10.49
C ASN A 147 -9.76 -2.36 -9.15
N LEU A 148 -9.01 -3.34 -8.72
CA LEU A 148 -9.11 -3.87 -7.36
C LEU A 148 -8.25 -3.02 -6.43
N GLY A 149 -8.90 -2.34 -5.49
CA GLY A 149 -8.22 -1.75 -4.34
C GLY A 149 -7.79 -2.84 -3.36
N GLY A 150 -6.72 -2.57 -2.63
CA GLY A 150 -6.22 -3.49 -1.61
C GLY A 150 -4.73 -3.32 -1.35
N PRO A 151 -4.18 -3.96 -0.34
CA PRO A 151 -2.79 -3.83 0.05
C PRO A 151 -1.86 -4.66 -0.86
N TRP A 152 -1.83 -4.37 -2.17
CA TRP A 152 -0.97 -5.04 -3.15
C TRP A 152 0.52 -4.93 -2.79
N TRP A 153 0.91 -3.82 -2.18
CA TRP A 153 2.28 -3.61 -1.70
C TRP A 153 2.69 -4.65 -0.66
N PHE A 154 1.76 -5.04 0.23
CA PHE A 154 2.03 -6.05 1.25
C PHE A 154 2.18 -7.45 0.64
N ILE A 155 1.34 -7.79 -0.36
CA ILE A 155 1.49 -9.04 -1.11
C ILE A 155 2.86 -9.11 -1.76
N GLN A 156 3.27 -8.03 -2.42
CA GLN A 156 4.57 -7.97 -3.10
C GLN A 156 5.74 -8.14 -2.12
N LEU A 157 5.68 -7.41 -1.00
CA LEU A 157 6.71 -7.48 0.03
C LEU A 157 6.81 -8.89 0.62
N TRP A 158 5.67 -9.47 1.01
CA TRP A 158 5.61 -10.79 1.61
C TRP A 158 6.09 -11.89 0.64
N LEU A 159 5.59 -11.91 -0.58
CA LEU A 159 6.02 -12.86 -1.60
C LEU A 159 7.51 -12.73 -1.90
N HIS A 160 8.03 -11.51 -1.98
CA HIS A 160 9.45 -11.29 -2.24
C HIS A 160 10.33 -11.94 -1.16
N ILE A 161 9.96 -11.80 0.08
CA ILE A 161 10.72 -12.37 1.20
C ILE A 161 10.61 -13.90 1.23
N TYR A 162 9.39 -14.45 1.08
CA TYR A 162 9.16 -15.88 1.18
C TYR A 162 9.60 -16.65 -0.06
N ILE A 163 9.39 -16.12 -1.25
CA ILE A 163 9.85 -16.77 -2.49
C ILE A 163 11.37 -16.79 -2.56
N LEU A 164 12.06 -15.72 -2.17
CA LEU A 164 13.52 -15.71 -2.12
C LEU A 164 14.09 -16.68 -1.08
N LYS A 165 13.38 -16.91 0.02
CA LYS A 165 13.78 -17.90 1.03
C LYS A 165 13.51 -19.35 0.61
N THR A 166 12.44 -19.60 -0.11
CA THR A 166 12.02 -20.95 -0.50
C THR A 166 12.62 -21.41 -1.82
N MET A 167 12.86 -20.49 -2.73
CA MET A 167 13.76 -20.70 -3.85
C MET A 167 15.17 -20.56 -3.30
N VAL A 168 15.83 -21.66 -3.05
CA VAL A 168 17.30 -21.72 -2.94
C VAL A 168 17.80 -21.48 -4.38
N VAL A 169 17.63 -20.26 -4.84
CA VAL A 169 18.39 -19.75 -5.97
C VAL A 169 19.76 -19.50 -5.38
N ASP A 170 20.68 -20.34 -5.74
CA ASP A 170 22.08 -20.10 -5.49
C ASP A 170 22.44 -18.79 -6.19
N LEU A 171 22.43 -17.69 -5.41
CA LEU A 171 22.74 -16.36 -5.92
C LEU A 171 24.15 -16.27 -6.53
N SER A 172 24.99 -17.28 -6.32
CA SER A 172 26.30 -17.41 -6.94
C SER A 172 26.20 -17.70 -8.46
N GLU A 173 25.07 -18.22 -8.95
CA GLU A 173 24.83 -18.45 -10.38
C GLU A 173 24.10 -17.30 -11.10
N MET A 174 23.55 -16.33 -10.37
CA MET A 174 23.03 -15.11 -10.98
C MET A 174 24.18 -14.20 -11.41
N LYS A 175 24.66 -14.41 -12.64
CA LYS A 175 25.41 -13.37 -13.35
C LYS A 175 24.43 -12.23 -13.63
N PHE A 176 24.47 -11.21 -12.79
CA PHE A 176 23.90 -9.92 -13.18
C PHE A 176 24.61 -9.48 -14.46
N PRO A 177 23.91 -9.00 -15.50
CA PRO A 177 24.57 -8.33 -16.59
C PRO A 177 25.43 -7.24 -15.97
N SER A 178 26.75 -7.37 -16.11
CA SER A 178 27.65 -6.26 -15.82
C SER A 178 27.24 -5.19 -16.82
N GLU A 179 26.64 -4.10 -16.35
CA GLU A 179 26.57 -2.88 -17.11
C GLU A 179 28.01 -2.46 -17.32
N GLU A 180 28.56 -2.82 -18.48
CA GLU A 180 29.73 -2.15 -19.02
C GLU A 180 29.30 -0.71 -19.27
N PHE A 181 29.46 0.14 -18.26
CA PHE A 181 29.58 1.55 -18.49
C PHE A 181 30.81 1.76 -19.34
N SER A 182 30.61 1.86 -20.64
CA SER A 182 31.61 2.41 -21.54
C SER A 182 31.81 3.88 -21.13
N GLU A 183 32.86 4.12 -20.37
CA GLU A 183 33.44 5.46 -20.20
C GLU A 183 34.03 5.89 -21.56
N GLU A 184 33.19 6.38 -22.45
CA GLU A 184 33.61 7.12 -23.64
C GLU A 184 32.47 8.07 -24.05
N GLU A 185 32.45 9.24 -23.40
CA GLU A 185 32.15 10.52 -24.06
C GLU A 185 32.66 11.64 -23.18
N GLU A 186 33.96 11.83 -23.27
CA GLU A 186 34.64 13.08 -22.91
C GLU A 186 34.14 14.17 -23.87
N MET A 187 33.09 14.90 -23.48
CA MET A 187 32.55 16.01 -24.25
C MET A 187 33.37 17.24 -23.95
N THR A 188 34.38 17.45 -24.82
CA THR A 188 35.10 18.72 -24.96
C THR A 188 34.14 19.84 -25.31
N THR A 189 33.67 20.58 -24.31
CA THR A 189 33.02 21.89 -24.50
C THR A 189 34.06 22.99 -24.42
N THR A 190 34.70 23.25 -25.54
CA THR A 190 35.28 24.56 -25.86
C THR A 190 34.40 25.19 -26.93
N ASP A 191 33.46 26.02 -26.50
CA ASP A 191 32.97 27.08 -27.38
C ASP A 191 32.60 28.34 -26.58
N ALA A 192 33.21 29.37 -27.05
CA ALA A 192 33.31 30.69 -26.48
C ALA A 192 31.96 31.43 -26.42
N LEU A 193 31.73 32.15 -25.32
CA LEU A 193 30.74 33.19 -25.21
C LEU A 193 31.10 34.37 -26.15
N PRO A 194 30.20 34.87 -26.99
CA PRO A 194 30.38 36.18 -27.62
C PRO A 194 29.93 37.28 -26.67
N SER A 195 30.83 38.21 -26.43
CA SER A 195 30.62 39.46 -25.72
C SER A 195 29.51 40.30 -26.34
N ALA A 196 28.43 40.54 -25.58
CA ALA A 196 27.45 41.56 -25.92
C ALA A 196 28.01 42.94 -25.53
N LYS A 197 28.29 43.76 -26.52
CA LYS A 197 28.54 45.18 -26.36
C LYS A 197 27.24 45.92 -26.04
N LEU A 198 27.30 46.72 -24.99
CA LEU A 198 26.38 47.80 -24.69
C LEU A 198 26.46 48.89 -25.78
N LEU A 199 25.32 49.30 -26.28
CA LEU A 199 24.94 50.64 -26.67
C LEU A 199 23.44 50.81 -26.46
#